data_2d6ca99bf68f83ed231c39d01c7f52af
#
_entry.id   2d6ca99bf68f83ed231c39d01c7f52af
#
_cell.length_a   1.000
_cell.length_b   1.000
_cell.length_c   1.000
_cell.angle_alpha   90.00
_cell.angle_beta   90.00
_cell.angle_gamma   90.00
#
_symmetry.space_group_name_H-M   'P 1'
#
loop_
_entity.id
_entity.type
_entity.pdbx_description
1 polymer ?
#
loop_
_entity_poly.entity_id
_entity_poly.type
_entity_poly.pdbx_seq_one_letter_code
_entity_poly.pdbx_strand_id
1 'polypeptide(L)'
;MALDEAIACSVRQGGSPATLRFFGWLKPSVSLGAFQKISDIDTRWCADHNVPIVRRPTGGRGILHNDELTYSFSARDDGLFSTGLLDAYRKISSAFALGMRKI
;
A
#
# COMPACT_ATOMS: atom_id res chain seq x y z
N MET A 1 -0.56 3.36 7.85
CA MET A 1 -1.17 4.13 6.73
C MET A 1 -0.82 5.61 6.77
N ALA A 2 -0.88 6.26 7.91
CA ALA A 2 -0.49 7.68 8.02
C ALA A 2 0.95 7.95 7.56
N LEU A 3 1.88 7.06 7.88
CA LEU A 3 3.27 7.19 7.44
C LEU A 3 3.40 7.12 5.92
N ASP A 4 2.70 6.21 5.27
CA ASP A 4 2.71 6.08 3.81
C ASP A 4 2.13 7.32 3.12
N GLU A 5 1.08 7.88 3.69
CA GLU A 5 0.48 9.11 3.19
C GLU A 5 1.42 10.31 3.35
N ALA A 6 2.11 10.42 4.49
CA ALA A 6 3.11 11.45 4.73
C ALA A 6 4.30 11.34 3.77
N ILE A 7 4.80 10.13 3.54
CA ILE A 7 5.87 9.86 2.57
C ILE A 7 5.42 10.24 1.15
N ALA A 8 4.25 9.81 0.73
CA ALA A 8 3.73 10.13 -0.60
C ALA A 8 3.57 11.64 -0.79
N CYS A 9 3.10 12.34 0.21
CA CYS A 9 2.99 13.80 0.19
C CYS A 9 4.36 14.47 0.05
N SER A 10 5.34 14.06 0.84
CA SER A 10 6.71 14.58 0.79
C SER A 10 7.39 14.33 -0.56
N VAL A 11 7.23 13.12 -1.11
CA VAL A 11 7.76 12.76 -2.43
C VAL A 11 7.13 13.63 -3.52
N ARG A 12 5.83 13.82 -3.49
CA ARG A 12 5.10 14.66 -4.46
C ARG A 12 5.58 16.11 -4.42
N GLN A 13 5.86 16.64 -3.24
CA GLN A 13 6.34 18.02 -3.04
C GLN A 13 7.83 18.20 -3.33
N GLY A 14 8.56 17.14 -3.63
CA GLY A 14 10.00 17.17 -3.88
C GLY A 14 10.85 17.21 -2.60
N GLY A 15 10.25 17.02 -1.43
CA GLY A 15 10.95 16.98 -0.14
C GLY A 15 11.62 15.65 0.17
N SER A 16 11.27 14.59 -0.56
CA SER A 16 11.85 13.25 -0.39
C SER A 16 12.05 12.58 -1.75
N PRO A 17 13.06 11.71 -1.91
CA PRO A 17 13.22 10.89 -3.10
C PRO A 17 12.15 9.81 -3.19
N ALA A 18 12.11 9.08 -4.31
CA ALA A 18 11.32 7.86 -4.43
C ALA A 18 11.63 6.93 -3.24
N THR A 19 10.60 6.43 -2.57
CA THR A 19 10.73 5.73 -1.30
C THR A 19 10.00 4.39 -1.35
N LEU A 20 10.72 3.33 -1.02
CA LEU A 20 10.18 1.98 -0.80
C LEU A 20 10.20 1.71 0.71
N ARG A 21 9.06 1.32 1.25
CA ARG A 21 8.91 0.97 2.66
C ARG A 21 8.36 -0.43 2.80
N PHE A 22 8.95 -1.22 3.67
CA PHE A 22 8.44 -2.53 4.07
C PHE A 22 7.92 -2.48 5.49
N PHE A 23 6.84 -3.20 5.77
CA PHE A 23 6.27 -3.27 7.13
C PHE A 23 5.44 -4.54 7.31
N GLY A 24 5.25 -4.90 8.57
CA GLY A 24 4.36 -5.99 8.97
C GLY A 24 3.15 -5.48 9.76
N TRP A 25 2.34 -6.39 10.23
CA TRP A 25 1.12 -6.13 10.99
C TRP A 25 1.23 -6.79 12.37
N LEU A 26 0.97 -6.02 13.42
CA LEU A 26 1.06 -6.54 14.80
C LEU A 26 -0.02 -7.57 15.10
N LYS A 27 -1.15 -7.48 14.42
CA LYS A 27 -2.28 -8.41 14.53
C LYS A 27 -3.10 -8.38 13.24
N PRO A 28 -3.95 -9.39 13.00
CA PRO A 28 -4.85 -9.39 11.86
C PRO A 28 -5.62 -8.07 11.76
N SER A 29 -5.61 -7.44 10.59
CA SER A 29 -6.21 -6.14 10.35
C SER A 29 -6.79 -6.08 8.94
N VAL A 30 -7.85 -5.31 8.74
CA VAL A 30 -8.45 -5.07 7.43
C VAL A 30 -8.08 -3.69 6.93
N SER A 31 -7.56 -3.58 5.71
CA SER A 31 -7.45 -2.28 5.03
C SER A 31 -8.51 -2.14 3.95
N LEU A 32 -9.23 -1.03 3.97
CA LEU A 32 -10.17 -0.63 2.92
C LEU A 32 -9.44 0.18 1.84
N GLY A 33 -9.90 0.04 0.60
CA GLY A 33 -9.48 0.94 -0.46
C GLY A 33 -9.97 2.37 -0.21
N ALA A 34 -9.28 3.34 -0.81
CA ALA A 34 -9.56 4.77 -0.60
C ALA A 34 -11.03 5.16 -0.85
N PHE A 35 -11.66 4.54 -1.85
CA PHE A 35 -13.04 4.84 -2.25
C PHE A 35 -14.03 3.74 -1.90
N GLN A 36 -13.59 2.70 -1.21
CA GLN A 36 -14.45 1.58 -0.84
C GLN A 36 -15.39 1.98 0.29
N LYS A 37 -16.63 1.51 0.23
CA LYS A 37 -17.63 1.74 1.28
C LYS A 37 -17.33 0.83 2.48
N ILE A 38 -17.47 1.38 3.68
CA ILE A 38 -17.33 0.61 4.93
C ILE A 38 -18.36 -0.51 5.03
N SER A 39 -19.53 -0.32 4.41
CA SER A 39 -20.61 -1.30 4.36
C SER A 39 -20.25 -2.59 3.60
N ASP A 40 -19.16 -2.58 2.83
CA ASP A 40 -18.65 -3.79 2.16
C ASP A 40 -17.96 -4.76 3.13
N ILE A 41 -17.70 -4.34 4.37
CA ILE A 41 -17.02 -5.11 5.41
C ILE A 41 -18.00 -5.41 6.55
N ASP A 42 -17.96 -6.61 7.08
CA ASP A 42 -18.66 -6.97 8.30
C ASP A 42 -17.95 -6.35 9.51
N THR A 43 -18.30 -5.12 9.81
CA THR A 43 -17.68 -4.35 10.90
C THR A 43 -17.96 -4.93 12.27
N ARG A 44 -19.10 -5.60 12.45
CA ARG A 44 -19.46 -6.26 13.70
C ARG A 44 -18.58 -7.48 13.95
N TRP A 45 -18.39 -8.30 12.93
CA TRP A 45 -17.49 -9.44 13.01
C TRP A 45 -16.05 -8.99 13.36
N CYS A 46 -15.58 -7.95 12.69
CA CYS A 46 -14.27 -7.38 12.97
C CYS A 46 -14.13 -6.90 14.41
N ALA A 47 -15.14 -6.21 14.94
CA ALA A 47 -15.14 -5.76 16.33
C ALA A 47 -15.14 -6.93 17.31
N ASP A 48 -15.98 -7.94 17.08
CA ASP A 48 -16.09 -9.13 17.93
C ASP A 48 -14.80 -9.96 17.97
N HIS A 49 -14.02 -9.94 16.87
CA HIS A 49 -12.76 -10.68 16.75
C HIS A 49 -11.52 -9.79 16.95
N ASN A 50 -11.70 -8.56 17.41
CA ASN A 50 -10.61 -7.61 17.64
C ASN A 50 -9.72 -7.40 16.40
N VAL A 51 -10.35 -7.29 15.22
CA VAL A 51 -9.70 -7.00 13.94
C VAL A 51 -9.90 -5.53 13.61
N PRO A 52 -8.86 -4.69 13.72
CA PRO A 52 -9.00 -3.27 13.37
C PRO A 52 -9.18 -3.06 11.87
N ILE A 53 -9.91 -2.00 11.54
CA ILE A 53 -10.16 -1.59 10.16
C ILE A 53 -9.48 -0.24 9.94
N VAL A 54 -8.73 -0.14 8.86
CA VAL A 54 -8.05 1.09 8.44
C VAL A 54 -8.32 1.36 6.96
N ARG A 55 -8.38 2.63 6.58
CA ARG A 55 -8.47 3.03 5.18
C ARG A 55 -7.08 3.38 4.65
N ARG A 56 -6.70 2.80 3.51
CA ARG A 56 -5.45 3.14 2.86
C ARG A 56 -5.64 4.26 1.81
N PRO A 57 -4.60 5.02 1.48
CA PRO A 57 -4.69 6.09 0.47
C PRO A 57 -4.81 5.57 -0.98
N THR A 58 -4.53 4.30 -1.20
CA THR A 58 -4.60 3.66 -2.53
C THR A 58 -5.95 3.02 -2.78
N GLY A 59 -6.30 2.82 -4.05
CA GLY A 59 -7.57 2.21 -4.45
C GLY A 59 -7.65 0.70 -4.18
N GLY A 60 -8.63 0.08 -4.80
CA GLY A 60 -8.89 -1.36 -4.68
C GLY A 60 -9.89 -1.71 -3.59
N ARG A 61 -9.99 -3.01 -3.31
CA ARG A 61 -10.96 -3.55 -2.33
C ARG A 61 -10.28 -3.93 -1.02
N GLY A 62 -11.09 -4.30 -0.03
CA GLY A 62 -10.61 -4.70 1.28
C GLY A 62 -9.65 -5.88 1.24
N ILE A 63 -8.62 -5.82 2.04
CA ILE A 63 -7.60 -6.87 2.20
C ILE A 63 -7.51 -7.20 3.69
N LEU A 64 -7.54 -8.48 4.00
CA LEU A 64 -7.19 -8.97 5.33
C LEU A 64 -5.67 -9.18 5.38
N HIS A 65 -5.02 -8.43 6.23
CA HIS A 65 -3.59 -8.54 6.52
C HIS A 65 -3.39 -9.37 7.78
N ASN A 66 -2.40 -10.22 7.76
CA ASN A 66 -2.01 -11.03 8.91
C ASN A 66 -0.49 -11.21 8.92
N ASP A 67 0.00 -12.43 8.98
CA ASP A 67 1.43 -12.73 8.96
C ASP A 67 1.99 -12.59 7.53
N GLU A 68 2.35 -11.36 7.19
CA GLU A 68 2.80 -11.00 5.84
C GLU A 68 3.82 -9.86 5.87
N LEU A 69 4.58 -9.75 4.80
CA LEU A 69 5.38 -8.57 4.50
C LEU A 69 4.60 -7.70 3.51
N THR A 70 4.23 -6.51 3.96
CA THR A 70 3.57 -5.50 3.12
C THR A 70 4.60 -4.47 2.66
N TYR A 71 4.43 -3.94 1.47
CA TYR A 71 5.25 -2.83 1.01
C TYR A 71 4.40 -1.66 0.52
N SER A 72 4.97 -0.47 0.60
CA SER A 72 4.49 0.72 -0.08
C SER A 72 5.62 1.34 -0.91
N PHE A 73 5.28 1.86 -2.07
CA PHE A 73 6.22 2.54 -2.95
C PHE A 73 5.64 3.89 -3.35
N SER A 74 6.40 4.95 -3.12
CA SER A 74 6.02 6.33 -3.46
C SER A 74 7.08 6.92 -4.37
N ALA A 75 6.67 7.38 -5.54
CA ALA A 75 7.53 8.04 -6.51
C ALA A 75 6.73 9.11 -7.27
N ARG A 76 7.44 10.07 -7.85
CA ARG A 76 6.83 11.02 -8.78
C ARG A 76 6.56 10.34 -10.12
N ASP A 77 5.55 10.83 -10.81
CA ASP A 77 5.18 10.37 -12.16
C ASP A 77 6.03 11.03 -13.26
N ASP A 78 7.31 11.20 -12.98
CA ASP A 78 8.29 11.75 -13.90
C ASP A 78 9.43 10.76 -14.20
N GLY A 79 10.30 11.09 -15.17
CA GLY A 79 11.46 10.25 -15.50
C GLY A 79 11.06 8.80 -15.79
N LEU A 80 11.54 7.88 -14.99
CA LEU A 80 11.32 6.43 -15.16
C LEU A 80 9.84 6.04 -15.13
N PHE A 81 9.00 6.79 -14.42
CA PHE A 81 7.57 6.51 -14.22
C PHE A 81 6.64 7.41 -15.01
N SER A 82 7.16 8.18 -15.99
CA SER A 82 6.38 9.15 -16.77
C SER A 82 5.45 8.52 -17.82
N THR A 83 5.59 7.23 -18.12
CA THR A 83 4.87 6.55 -19.22
C THR A 83 3.53 5.95 -18.80
N GLY A 84 3.02 6.34 -17.64
CA GLY A 84 1.70 5.96 -17.15
C GLY A 84 1.71 4.93 -16.04
N LEU A 85 0.55 4.76 -15.40
CA LEU A 85 0.38 3.93 -14.22
C LEU A 85 0.68 2.45 -14.46
N LEU A 86 0.20 1.91 -15.58
CA LEU A 86 0.40 0.48 -15.89
C LEU A 86 1.88 0.15 -16.13
N ASP A 87 2.59 1.03 -16.81
CA ASP A 87 4.02 0.86 -17.08
C ASP A 87 4.83 0.98 -15.79
N ALA A 88 4.52 1.95 -14.95
CA ALA A 88 5.11 2.10 -13.62
C ALA A 88 4.91 0.83 -12.78
N TYR A 89 3.70 0.30 -12.76
CA TYR A 89 3.37 -0.95 -12.05
C TYR A 89 4.20 -2.13 -12.56
N ARG A 90 4.34 -2.26 -13.88
CA ARG A 90 5.16 -3.32 -14.50
C ARG A 90 6.64 -3.21 -14.12
N LYS A 91 7.19 -2.00 -14.10
CA LYS A 91 8.59 -1.77 -13.70
C LYS A 91 8.84 -2.17 -12.25
N ILE A 92 7.95 -1.77 -11.36
CA ILE A 92 8.04 -2.13 -9.93
C ILE A 92 7.92 -3.65 -9.76
N SER A 93 6.93 -4.27 -10.37
CA SER A 93 6.72 -5.72 -10.29
C SER A 93 7.90 -6.51 -10.84
N SER A 94 8.50 -6.06 -11.94
CA SER A 94 9.71 -6.67 -12.52
C SER A 94 10.91 -6.59 -11.58
N ALA A 95 11.09 -5.45 -10.92
CA ALA A 95 12.17 -5.27 -9.94
C ALA A 95 12.00 -6.22 -8.75
N PHE A 96 10.78 -6.37 -8.23
CA PHE A 96 10.49 -7.35 -7.17
C PHE A 96 10.75 -8.78 -7.61
N ALA A 97 10.31 -9.15 -8.81
CA ALA A 97 10.54 -10.50 -9.35
C ALA A 97 12.03 -10.82 -9.46
N LEU A 98 12.83 -9.86 -9.92
CA LEU A 98 14.30 -10.01 -9.98
C LEU A 98 14.92 -10.16 -8.59
N GLY A 99 14.48 -9.35 -7.63
CA GLY A 99 14.93 -9.42 -6.24
C GLY A 99 14.64 -10.77 -5.60
N MET A 100 13.42 -11.27 -5.78
CA MET A 100 12.97 -12.55 -5.23
C MET A 100 13.71 -13.75 -5.80
N ARG A 101 14.17 -13.69 -7.05
CA ARG A 101 14.98 -14.75 -7.66
C ARG A 101 16.37 -14.89 -7.04
N LYS A 102 16.85 -13.87 -6.31
CA LYS A 102 18.16 -13.87 -5.66
C LYS A 102 18.11 -14.33 -4.21
N ILE A 103 16.95 -14.54 -3.68
CA ILE A 103 16.75 -15.10 -2.36
C ILE A 103 16.64 -16.63 -2.49
#